data_92657f1e92a1cc83103c4acf31e88018
#
_entry.id   92657f1e92a1cc83103c4acf31e88018
#
_cell.length_a   1.000
_cell.length_b   1.000
_cell.length_c   1.000
_cell.angle_alpha   90.00
_cell.angle_beta   90.00
_cell.angle_gamma   90.00
#
_symmetry.space_group_name_H-M   'P 1'
#
loop_
_entity.id
_entity.type
_entity.pdbx_description
1 polymer ?
#
loop_
_entity_poly.entity_id
_entity_poly.type
_entity_poly.pdbx_seq_one_letter_code
_entity_poly.pdbx_strand_id
1 'polypeptide(L)'
;MLAQDTTNPAGSRTVASGQKMKLKGVVTRRDADTFTVRDMNGVDTVVRLNDRTSVKTKGGFLRGGTNYAQTSILRGLNVEVEGRGNGSGELDAEKIRFNESDMRVARAVESRAAPLEERASDTENKLSQVEANAQRLSGQLEELAAVSNAARGGAKAAQATADAAVAGVTATNERISALDDYAPQQTAAVNFKSGSAVLSPESKTTLDDIASKALNAKGYVLEVSGYADSRGSINLNRALSQRRADAVIRYLVENHNIPLRRIVTPYGYGEMNPVAENETREGRAQNRRVEIKLLVNKGLTSPAPTMNPGTSGSGN
;
A
#
# COMPACT_ATOMS: atom_id res chain seq x y z
N MET A 1 47.98 -0.50 -8.18
CA MET A 1 48.61 -0.84 -9.45
C MET A 1 48.54 -2.36 -9.57
N LEU A 2 47.50 -2.89 -10.18
CA LEU A 2 47.36 -4.32 -10.46
C LEU A 2 47.59 -4.48 -11.97
N ALA A 3 48.56 -5.26 -12.31
CA ALA A 3 48.96 -5.57 -13.68
C ALA A 3 47.79 -6.34 -14.34
N GLN A 4 47.29 -5.85 -15.45
CA GLN A 4 46.41 -6.59 -16.34
C GLN A 4 47.26 -7.64 -17.05
N ASP A 5 46.97 -8.85 -16.70
CA ASP A 5 47.49 -10.05 -17.43
C ASP A 5 46.77 -10.10 -18.79
N THR A 6 47.41 -9.56 -19.81
CA THR A 6 47.01 -9.76 -21.20
C THR A 6 47.38 -11.20 -21.57
N THR A 7 46.45 -12.12 -21.39
CA THR A 7 46.54 -13.46 -21.98
C THR A 7 46.54 -13.32 -23.50
N ASN A 8 47.74 -13.36 -24.07
CA ASN A 8 47.97 -13.48 -25.47
C ASN A 8 47.31 -14.82 -25.94
N PRO A 9 46.38 -14.83 -26.91
CA PRO A 9 45.84 -16.10 -27.39
C PRO A 9 46.99 -16.95 -27.89
N ALA A 10 47.03 -18.18 -27.45
CA ALA A 10 48.12 -19.15 -27.70
C ALA A 10 48.78 -18.95 -29.06
N GLY A 11 50.04 -18.48 -29.02
CA GLY A 11 51.00 -18.54 -30.10
C GLY A 11 50.51 -18.16 -31.51
N SER A 12 50.15 -16.87 -31.74
CA SER A 12 50.01 -16.39 -33.12
C SER A 12 51.38 -15.94 -33.65
N ARG A 13 51.76 -16.43 -34.80
CA ARG A 13 53.05 -16.09 -35.45
C ARG A 13 52.83 -14.93 -36.42
N THR A 14 53.63 -13.88 -36.26
CA THR A 14 53.73 -12.80 -37.22
C THR A 14 54.93 -13.10 -38.18
N VAL A 15 54.71 -12.96 -39.46
CA VAL A 15 55.71 -13.21 -40.47
C VAL A 15 56.34 -11.91 -40.95
N ALA A 16 57.67 -11.73 -40.82
CA ALA A 16 58.31 -10.48 -41.21
C ALA A 16 58.16 -10.25 -42.74
N SER A 17 57.90 -8.95 -43.08
CA SER A 17 57.68 -8.57 -44.50
C SER A 17 58.84 -9.01 -45.41
N GLY A 18 58.52 -9.68 -46.54
CA GLY A 18 59.49 -10.23 -47.51
C GLY A 18 60.12 -11.55 -47.11
N GLN A 19 59.97 -12.00 -45.87
CA GLN A 19 60.54 -13.25 -45.38
C GLN A 19 59.87 -14.45 -46.10
N LYS A 20 60.64 -15.29 -46.76
CA LYS A 20 60.13 -16.54 -47.29
C LYS A 20 59.91 -17.56 -46.18
N MET A 21 58.72 -18.15 -46.20
CA MET A 21 58.33 -19.13 -45.19
C MET A 21 57.69 -20.36 -45.86
N LYS A 22 57.95 -21.50 -45.24
CA LYS A 22 57.26 -22.74 -45.52
C LYS A 22 56.62 -23.26 -44.27
N LEU A 23 55.29 -23.33 -44.28
CA LEU A 23 54.46 -23.68 -43.15
C LEU A 23 53.71 -24.98 -43.42
N LYS A 24 53.70 -25.90 -42.44
CA LYS A 24 52.92 -27.13 -42.49
C LYS A 24 51.99 -27.13 -41.27
N GLY A 25 50.74 -27.45 -41.52
CA GLY A 25 49.75 -27.48 -40.40
C GLY A 25 48.36 -27.76 -40.92
N VAL A 26 47.42 -27.66 -40.00
CA VAL A 26 45.97 -27.86 -40.23
C VAL A 26 45.27 -26.50 -40.31
N VAL A 27 44.39 -26.35 -41.28
CA VAL A 27 43.51 -25.16 -41.39
C VAL A 27 42.50 -25.16 -40.23
N THR A 28 42.58 -24.17 -39.32
CA THR A 28 41.70 -24.05 -38.17
C THR A 28 40.54 -23.10 -38.44
N ARG A 29 40.77 -22.07 -39.28
CA ARG A 29 39.77 -21.06 -39.63
C ARG A 29 39.88 -20.72 -41.12
N ARG A 30 38.75 -20.44 -41.77
CA ARG A 30 38.68 -20.01 -43.15
C ARG A 30 37.76 -18.79 -43.26
N ASP A 31 38.31 -17.72 -43.79
CA ASP A 31 37.58 -16.49 -44.14
C ASP A 31 37.62 -16.32 -45.68
N ALA A 32 37.07 -15.25 -46.25
CA ALA A 32 36.97 -15.06 -47.68
C ALA A 32 38.34 -15.15 -48.37
N ASP A 33 39.28 -14.29 -47.95
CA ASP A 33 40.60 -14.13 -48.59
C ASP A 33 41.74 -14.61 -47.68
N THR A 34 41.46 -15.08 -46.49
CA THR A 34 42.46 -15.58 -45.53
C THR A 34 42.07 -16.89 -44.90
N PHE A 35 43.05 -17.60 -44.38
CA PHE A 35 42.83 -18.78 -43.55
C PHE A 35 43.93 -18.88 -42.47
N THR A 36 43.62 -19.47 -41.34
CA THR A 36 44.59 -19.70 -40.26
C THR A 36 45.11 -21.14 -40.33
N VAL A 37 46.43 -21.30 -40.29
CA VAL A 37 47.07 -22.60 -40.21
C VAL A 37 47.71 -22.75 -38.84
N ARG A 38 47.35 -23.81 -38.14
CA ARG A 38 47.97 -24.20 -36.86
C ARG A 38 49.06 -25.21 -37.15
N ASP A 39 50.31 -24.90 -36.83
CA ASP A 39 51.43 -25.80 -36.98
C ASP A 39 51.44 -26.90 -35.90
N MET A 40 52.35 -27.86 -36.01
CA MET A 40 52.51 -29.00 -35.08
C MET A 40 52.87 -28.51 -33.62
N ASN A 41 53.36 -27.31 -33.49
CA ASN A 41 53.70 -26.70 -32.18
C ASN A 41 52.54 -25.92 -31.61
N GLY A 42 51.33 -25.93 -32.22
CA GLY A 42 50.14 -25.22 -31.78
C GLY A 42 50.15 -23.72 -32.12
N VAL A 43 51.09 -23.25 -32.95
CA VAL A 43 51.20 -21.84 -33.32
C VAL A 43 50.32 -21.56 -34.53
N ASP A 44 49.48 -20.56 -34.41
CA ASP A 44 48.58 -20.10 -35.48
C ASP A 44 49.29 -19.07 -36.36
N THR A 45 49.16 -19.23 -37.68
CA THR A 45 49.67 -18.29 -38.69
C THR A 45 48.57 -17.93 -39.66
N VAL A 46 48.28 -16.63 -39.83
CA VAL A 46 47.30 -16.18 -40.82
C VAL A 46 47.96 -16.22 -42.21
N VAL A 47 47.30 -16.84 -43.12
CA VAL A 47 47.73 -17.00 -44.52
C VAL A 47 46.75 -16.26 -45.41
N ARG A 48 47.23 -15.36 -46.26
CA ARG A 48 46.42 -14.61 -47.23
C ARG A 48 46.51 -15.27 -48.60
N LEU A 49 45.38 -15.39 -49.24
CA LEU A 49 45.24 -15.82 -50.62
C LEU A 49 45.26 -14.63 -51.57
N ASN A 50 45.89 -14.77 -52.72
CA ASN A 50 45.84 -13.74 -53.77
C ASN A 50 45.73 -14.47 -55.17
N ASP A 51 45.51 -13.70 -56.22
CA ASP A 51 45.27 -14.20 -57.55
C ASP A 51 46.45 -15.08 -58.10
N ARG A 52 47.65 -14.97 -57.51
CA ARG A 52 48.83 -15.72 -57.87
C ARG A 52 48.97 -16.98 -57.03
N THR A 53 48.13 -17.20 -56.02
CA THR A 53 48.24 -18.40 -55.20
C THR A 53 47.87 -19.69 -55.96
N SER A 54 48.79 -20.58 -56.12
CA SER A 54 48.58 -21.89 -56.72
C SER A 54 48.20 -22.92 -55.66
N VAL A 55 47.05 -23.56 -55.80
CA VAL A 55 46.60 -24.67 -54.94
C VAL A 55 46.61 -25.97 -55.65
N LYS A 56 47.43 -26.97 -55.19
CA LYS A 56 47.63 -28.25 -55.84
C LYS A 56 47.64 -29.39 -54.84
N THR A 57 47.29 -30.62 -55.33
CA THR A 57 47.62 -31.85 -54.57
C THR A 57 49.09 -32.17 -54.64
N LYS A 58 49.59 -32.85 -53.62
CA LYS A 58 50.96 -33.48 -53.73
C LYS A 58 50.90 -34.55 -54.74
N GLY A 59 51.66 -34.38 -55.87
CA GLY A 59 51.78 -35.37 -56.90
C GLY A 59 52.64 -36.57 -56.49
N GLY A 60 52.35 -37.75 -56.99
CA GLY A 60 53.25 -38.92 -56.89
C GLY A 60 54.43 -38.78 -57.82
N PHE A 61 55.39 -39.76 -57.75
CA PHE A 61 56.72 -39.74 -58.42
C PHE A 61 56.65 -39.54 -59.92
N LEU A 62 55.52 -39.84 -60.60
CA LEU A 62 55.32 -39.75 -62.03
C LEU A 62 54.14 -38.90 -62.51
N ARG A 63 53.37 -38.28 -61.61
CA ARG A 63 52.20 -37.39 -61.90
C ARG A 63 52.31 -36.04 -61.21
N GLY A 64 52.25 -34.98 -61.98
CA GLY A 64 52.11 -33.64 -61.42
C GLY A 64 50.82 -33.54 -60.63
N GLY A 65 50.80 -32.76 -59.53
CA GLY A 65 49.60 -32.59 -58.71
C GLY A 65 48.44 -31.86 -59.45
N THR A 66 47.22 -32.26 -59.17
CA THR A 66 45.98 -31.63 -59.69
C THR A 66 45.78 -30.23 -59.13
N ASN A 67 45.42 -29.26 -59.99
CA ASN A 67 45.09 -27.92 -59.61
C ASN A 67 43.68 -27.89 -58.96
N TYR A 68 43.56 -27.15 -57.91
CA TYR A 68 42.27 -26.86 -57.18
C TYR A 68 42.01 -25.37 -57.09
N ALA A 69 40.72 -24.98 -57.00
CA ALA A 69 40.34 -23.62 -56.70
C ALA A 69 40.73 -23.28 -55.28
N GLN A 70 40.97 -22.02 -55.02
CA GLN A 70 41.23 -21.49 -53.61
C GLN A 70 40.10 -21.76 -52.63
N THR A 71 38.88 -21.89 -53.12
CA THR A 71 37.66 -22.25 -52.34
C THR A 71 37.72 -23.69 -51.82
N SER A 72 38.64 -24.55 -52.34
CA SER A 72 38.82 -25.92 -51.88
C SER A 72 39.63 -26.04 -50.59
N ILE A 73 40.13 -24.92 -50.04
CA ILE A 73 40.79 -24.88 -48.72
C ILE A 73 39.73 -24.86 -47.65
N LEU A 74 39.50 -26.02 -47.04
CA LEU A 74 38.48 -26.24 -46.00
C LEU A 74 39.14 -26.35 -44.64
N ARG A 75 38.33 -26.08 -43.57
CA ARG A 75 38.74 -26.35 -42.18
C ARG A 75 39.09 -27.83 -42.00
N GLY A 76 40.10 -28.10 -41.19
CA GLY A 76 40.59 -29.46 -40.98
C GLY A 76 41.52 -30.00 -42.11
N LEU A 77 41.73 -29.24 -43.20
CA LEU A 77 42.63 -29.65 -44.25
C LEU A 77 44.07 -29.48 -43.80
N ASN A 78 44.83 -30.54 -43.94
CA ASN A 78 46.29 -30.54 -43.72
C ASN A 78 46.99 -29.93 -44.92
N VAL A 79 47.67 -28.81 -44.75
CA VAL A 79 48.28 -28.05 -45.87
C VAL A 79 49.73 -27.77 -45.62
N GLU A 80 50.44 -27.66 -46.73
CA GLU A 80 51.81 -27.15 -46.79
C GLU A 80 51.78 -25.87 -47.64
N VAL A 81 52.07 -24.75 -46.98
CA VAL A 81 51.99 -23.37 -47.54
C VAL A 81 53.42 -22.86 -47.77
N GLU A 82 53.70 -22.36 -48.92
CA GLU A 82 54.95 -21.66 -49.28
C GLU A 82 54.55 -20.23 -49.68
N GLY A 83 55.20 -19.22 -49.09
CA GLY A 83 54.84 -17.81 -49.33
C GLY A 83 55.83 -16.83 -48.74
N ARG A 84 55.46 -15.57 -48.74
CA ARG A 84 56.24 -14.45 -48.15
C ARG A 84 55.41 -13.67 -47.17
N GLY A 85 56.08 -13.22 -46.13
CA GLY A 85 55.41 -12.26 -45.16
C GLY A 85 55.03 -10.95 -45.84
N ASN A 86 53.87 -10.47 -45.52
CA ASN A 86 53.42 -9.13 -45.98
C ASN A 86 53.60 -8.07 -44.89
N GLY A 87 53.21 -6.80 -45.18
CA GLY A 87 53.34 -5.69 -44.26
C GLY A 87 52.39 -5.77 -43.07
N SER A 88 51.38 -6.63 -43.06
CA SER A 88 50.42 -6.84 -41.98
C SER A 88 50.83 -8.03 -41.07
N GLY A 89 51.98 -8.66 -41.31
CA GLY A 89 52.45 -9.79 -40.51
C GLY A 89 51.81 -11.15 -40.90
N GLU A 90 51.08 -11.22 -42.00
CA GLU A 90 50.48 -12.43 -42.54
C GLU A 90 51.38 -13.05 -43.55
N LEU A 91 51.16 -14.33 -43.89
CA LEU A 91 51.87 -15.05 -44.94
C LEU A 91 51.09 -14.98 -46.26
N ASP A 92 51.54 -14.17 -47.25
CA ASP A 92 50.99 -14.19 -48.59
C ASP A 92 51.38 -15.51 -49.27
N ALA A 93 50.38 -16.33 -49.51
CA ALA A 93 50.61 -17.68 -50.08
C ALA A 93 50.96 -17.62 -51.60
N GLU A 94 52.10 -18.15 -52.01
CA GLU A 94 52.44 -18.34 -53.39
C GLU A 94 51.99 -19.74 -53.83
N LYS A 95 52.16 -20.76 -52.97
CA LYS A 95 51.86 -22.15 -53.28
C LYS A 95 51.34 -22.92 -52.09
N ILE A 96 50.22 -23.59 -52.27
CA ILE A 96 49.56 -24.40 -51.25
C ILE A 96 49.49 -25.87 -51.80
N ARG A 97 49.92 -26.83 -50.98
CA ARG A 97 49.83 -28.21 -51.28
C ARG A 97 49.16 -29.00 -50.20
N PHE A 98 48.38 -30.02 -50.58
CA PHE A 98 47.70 -30.91 -49.61
C PHE A 98 47.60 -32.33 -50.21
N ASN A 99 47.30 -33.35 -49.41
CA ASN A 99 47.01 -34.67 -49.87
C ASN A 99 45.54 -34.85 -50.23
N GLU A 100 45.22 -35.62 -51.24
CA GLU A 100 43.82 -35.84 -51.62
C GLU A 100 43.04 -36.60 -50.57
N SER A 101 43.67 -37.45 -49.76
CA SER A 101 43.10 -38.12 -48.61
C SER A 101 42.61 -37.09 -47.54
N ASP A 102 43.41 -36.04 -47.29
CA ASP A 102 43.14 -35.04 -46.31
C ASP A 102 41.93 -34.17 -46.72
N MET A 103 41.73 -33.97 -48.04
CA MET A 103 40.56 -33.26 -48.57
C MET A 103 39.25 -34.00 -48.24
N ARG A 104 39.24 -35.34 -48.31
CA ARG A 104 38.03 -36.12 -47.95
C ARG A 104 37.71 -35.99 -46.50
N VAL A 105 38.68 -35.97 -45.60
CA VAL A 105 38.50 -35.77 -44.18
C VAL A 105 38.01 -34.36 -43.91
N ALA A 106 38.63 -33.33 -44.53
CA ALA A 106 38.23 -31.94 -44.37
C ALA A 106 36.78 -31.71 -44.81
N ARG A 107 36.32 -32.29 -45.93
CA ARG A 107 34.91 -32.23 -46.37
C ARG A 107 33.95 -32.90 -45.37
N ALA A 108 34.35 -34.05 -44.81
CA ALA A 108 33.52 -34.71 -43.79
C ALA A 108 33.42 -33.89 -42.47
N VAL A 109 34.46 -33.19 -42.08
CA VAL A 109 34.47 -32.29 -40.94
C VAL A 109 33.58 -31.08 -41.22
N GLU A 110 33.74 -30.43 -42.37
CA GLU A 110 32.95 -29.25 -42.76
C GLU A 110 31.45 -29.57 -42.84
N SER A 111 31.08 -30.73 -43.44
CA SER A 111 29.69 -31.15 -43.55
C SER A 111 29.02 -31.41 -42.19
N ARG A 112 29.81 -31.68 -41.14
CA ARG A 112 29.31 -31.85 -39.76
C ARG A 112 29.35 -30.54 -38.95
N ALA A 113 30.32 -29.68 -39.24
CA ALA A 113 30.51 -28.44 -38.53
C ALA A 113 29.40 -27.38 -38.85
N ALA A 114 29.07 -27.20 -40.13
CA ALA A 114 28.10 -26.23 -40.58
C ALA A 114 26.72 -26.39 -39.93
N PRO A 115 26.10 -27.60 -39.86
CA PRO A 115 24.81 -27.74 -39.15
C PRO A 115 24.90 -27.52 -37.65
N LEU A 116 26.06 -27.74 -37.03
CA LEU A 116 26.27 -27.49 -35.61
C LEU A 116 26.36 -25.99 -35.30
N GLU A 117 27.05 -25.24 -36.17
CA GLU A 117 27.12 -23.77 -36.05
C GLU A 117 25.74 -23.13 -36.24
N GLU A 118 24.96 -23.59 -37.21
CA GLU A 118 23.57 -23.12 -37.40
C GLU A 118 22.70 -23.40 -36.16
N ARG A 119 22.77 -24.63 -35.63
CA ARG A 119 22.03 -24.99 -34.40
C ARG A 119 22.51 -24.21 -33.18
N ALA A 120 23.78 -23.88 -33.04
CA ALA A 120 24.32 -23.05 -31.98
C ALA A 120 23.74 -21.62 -32.06
N SER A 121 23.78 -21.03 -33.25
CA SER A 121 23.20 -19.71 -33.50
C SER A 121 21.69 -19.67 -33.22
N ASP A 122 20.95 -20.69 -33.66
CA ASP A 122 19.51 -20.81 -33.37
C ASP A 122 19.22 -20.92 -31.85
N THR A 123 20.09 -21.66 -31.15
CA THR A 123 19.97 -21.83 -29.69
C THR A 123 20.26 -20.52 -28.95
N GLU A 124 21.30 -19.79 -29.37
CA GLU A 124 21.63 -18.48 -28.82
C GLU A 124 20.48 -17.47 -29.02
N ASN A 125 19.90 -17.45 -30.24
CA ASN A 125 18.73 -16.60 -30.52
C ASN A 125 17.53 -16.94 -29.64
N LYS A 126 17.23 -18.23 -29.46
CA LYS A 126 16.16 -18.70 -28.58
C LYS A 126 16.42 -18.34 -27.11
N LEU A 127 17.69 -18.49 -26.67
CA LEU A 127 18.06 -18.12 -25.30
C LEU A 127 17.83 -16.63 -25.04
N SER A 128 18.27 -15.77 -25.97
CA SER A 128 18.03 -14.32 -25.88
C SER A 128 16.54 -13.98 -25.83
N GLN A 129 15.71 -14.68 -26.61
CA GLN A 129 14.25 -14.49 -26.54
C GLN A 129 13.65 -14.93 -25.20
N VAL A 130 14.14 -16.05 -24.65
CA VAL A 130 13.69 -16.53 -23.33
C VAL A 130 14.09 -15.55 -22.23
N GLU A 131 15.30 -15.02 -22.25
CA GLU A 131 15.77 -14.01 -21.30
C GLU A 131 14.94 -12.72 -21.37
N ALA A 132 14.67 -12.23 -22.58
CA ALA A 132 13.81 -11.04 -22.77
C ALA A 132 12.39 -11.28 -22.26
N ASN A 133 11.82 -12.46 -22.51
CA ASN A 133 10.50 -12.83 -21.99
C ASN A 133 10.49 -12.96 -20.46
N ALA A 134 11.55 -13.54 -19.88
CA ALA A 134 11.68 -13.66 -18.43
C ALA A 134 11.75 -12.27 -17.76
N GLN A 135 12.52 -11.34 -18.31
CA GLN A 135 12.60 -9.96 -17.83
C GLN A 135 11.26 -9.26 -17.91
N ARG A 136 10.54 -9.39 -19.03
CA ARG A 136 9.20 -8.82 -19.18
C ARG A 136 8.21 -9.38 -18.18
N LEU A 137 8.23 -10.69 -17.99
CA LEU A 137 7.35 -11.37 -17.02
C LEU A 137 7.66 -10.93 -15.58
N SER A 138 8.95 -10.78 -15.24
CA SER A 138 9.36 -10.25 -13.94
C SER A 138 8.80 -8.84 -13.67
N GLY A 139 8.91 -7.94 -14.67
CA GLY A 139 8.31 -6.59 -14.56
C GLY A 139 6.80 -6.62 -14.40
N GLN A 140 6.09 -7.49 -15.11
CA GLN A 140 4.64 -7.65 -14.96
C GLN A 140 4.25 -8.19 -13.58
N LEU A 141 5.05 -9.08 -13.00
CA LEU A 141 4.83 -9.59 -11.64
C LEU A 141 5.02 -8.48 -10.58
N GLU A 142 6.03 -7.62 -10.74
CA GLU A 142 6.25 -6.48 -9.85
C GLU A 142 5.09 -5.48 -9.93
N GLU A 143 4.62 -5.16 -11.14
CA GLU A 143 3.47 -4.30 -11.34
C GLU A 143 2.20 -4.90 -10.71
N LEU A 144 1.94 -6.18 -10.93
CA LEU A 144 0.80 -6.88 -10.34
C LEU A 144 0.88 -6.90 -8.81
N ALA A 145 2.08 -7.10 -8.25
CA ALA A 145 2.29 -7.04 -6.81
C ALA A 145 1.99 -5.63 -6.24
N ALA A 146 2.43 -4.58 -6.94
CA ALA A 146 2.13 -3.19 -6.56
C ALA A 146 0.63 -2.89 -6.60
N VAL A 147 -0.07 -3.28 -7.67
CA VAL A 147 -1.53 -3.14 -7.80
C VAL A 147 -2.26 -3.92 -6.71
N SER A 148 -1.83 -5.16 -6.43
CA SER A 148 -2.43 -5.99 -5.37
C SER A 148 -2.28 -5.36 -3.99
N ASN A 149 -1.10 -4.82 -3.68
CA ASN A 149 -0.83 -4.13 -2.42
C ASN A 149 -1.66 -2.84 -2.29
N ALA A 150 -1.77 -2.06 -3.36
CA ALA A 150 -2.62 -0.87 -3.40
C ALA A 150 -4.10 -1.22 -3.19
N ALA A 151 -4.60 -2.28 -3.86
CA ALA A 151 -5.97 -2.76 -3.70
C ALA A 151 -6.24 -3.24 -2.26
N ARG A 152 -5.31 -3.98 -1.64
CA ARG A 152 -5.41 -4.39 -0.23
C ARG A 152 -5.42 -3.19 0.72
N GLY A 153 -4.57 -2.20 0.47
CA GLY A 153 -4.55 -0.94 1.23
C GLY A 153 -5.89 -0.20 1.12
N GLY A 154 -6.42 -0.06 -0.09
CA GLY A 154 -7.72 0.55 -0.34
C GLY A 154 -8.88 -0.20 0.33
N ALA A 155 -8.90 -1.53 0.25
CA ALA A 155 -9.92 -2.35 0.90
C ALA A 155 -9.88 -2.21 2.43
N LYS A 156 -8.68 -2.19 3.03
CA LYS A 156 -8.52 -1.97 4.48
C LYS A 156 -9.00 -0.58 4.91
N ALA A 157 -8.69 0.46 4.12
CA ALA A 157 -9.17 1.81 4.39
C ALA A 157 -10.70 1.92 4.27
N ALA A 158 -11.29 1.30 3.25
CA ALA A 158 -12.73 1.25 3.07
C ALA A 158 -13.42 0.51 4.22
N GLN A 159 -12.87 -0.62 4.69
CA GLN A 159 -13.39 -1.35 5.84
C GLN A 159 -13.33 -0.49 7.11
N ALA A 160 -12.22 0.18 7.39
CA ALA A 160 -12.10 1.07 8.55
C ALA A 160 -13.13 2.21 8.51
N THR A 161 -13.39 2.77 7.32
CA THR A 161 -14.43 3.80 7.13
C THR A 161 -15.83 3.23 7.37
N ALA A 162 -16.12 2.03 6.89
CA ALA A 162 -17.40 1.36 7.12
C ALA A 162 -17.61 1.05 8.61
N ASP A 163 -16.59 0.55 9.31
CA ASP A 163 -16.64 0.26 10.75
C ASP A 163 -16.89 1.56 11.56
N ALA A 164 -16.22 2.65 11.19
CA ALA A 164 -16.44 3.96 11.81
C ALA A 164 -17.87 4.50 11.55
N ALA A 165 -18.39 4.28 10.34
CA ALA A 165 -19.77 4.67 10.02
C ALA A 165 -20.78 3.86 10.82
N VAL A 166 -20.59 2.54 10.95
CA VAL A 166 -21.45 1.67 11.78
C VAL A 166 -21.42 2.11 13.24
N ALA A 167 -20.23 2.40 13.79
CA ALA A 167 -20.10 2.90 15.15
C ALA A 167 -20.82 4.25 15.33
N GLY A 168 -20.70 5.16 14.36
CA GLY A 168 -21.42 6.43 14.35
C GLY A 168 -22.94 6.28 14.31
N VAL A 169 -23.45 5.36 13.51
CA VAL A 169 -24.89 5.03 13.45
C VAL A 169 -25.35 4.43 14.77
N THR A 170 -24.58 3.51 15.36
CA THR A 170 -24.92 2.91 16.66
C THR A 170 -25.00 3.97 17.76
N ALA A 171 -23.99 4.82 17.88
CA ALA A 171 -23.99 5.92 18.85
C ALA A 171 -25.14 6.93 18.61
N THR A 172 -25.51 7.16 17.35
CA THR A 172 -26.66 8.01 17.02
C THR A 172 -27.97 7.36 17.46
N ASN A 173 -28.14 6.05 17.22
CA ASN A 173 -29.32 5.31 17.66
C ASN A 173 -29.46 5.28 19.19
N GLU A 174 -28.33 5.08 19.90
CA GLU A 174 -28.32 5.16 21.38
C GLU A 174 -28.76 6.56 21.87
N ARG A 175 -28.26 7.62 21.24
CA ARG A 175 -28.68 8.99 21.56
C ARG A 175 -30.17 9.21 21.26
N ILE A 176 -30.69 8.71 20.16
CA ILE A 176 -32.10 8.77 19.81
C ILE A 176 -32.95 8.03 20.86
N SER A 177 -32.53 6.81 21.22
CA SER A 177 -33.21 6.02 22.25
C SER A 177 -33.20 6.71 23.64
N ALA A 178 -32.17 7.48 23.91
CA ALA A 178 -32.07 8.25 25.16
C ALA A 178 -32.80 9.61 25.13
N LEU A 179 -33.51 9.95 24.03
CA LEU A 179 -34.29 11.21 23.96
C LEU A 179 -35.50 11.26 24.94
N ASP A 180 -35.98 10.10 25.34
CA ASP A 180 -37.05 10.00 26.34
C ASP A 180 -36.50 9.82 27.76
N ASP A 181 -35.17 9.72 27.91
CA ASP A 181 -34.51 9.57 29.20
C ASP A 181 -34.06 10.95 29.74
N TYR A 182 -34.46 11.22 30.95
CA TYR A 182 -34.09 12.43 31.68
C TYR A 182 -33.29 12.09 32.93
N ALA A 183 -32.26 12.86 33.21
CA ALA A 183 -31.48 12.78 34.44
C ALA A 183 -31.63 14.04 35.27
N PRO A 184 -31.83 13.94 36.60
CA PRO A 184 -31.86 15.09 37.46
C PRO A 184 -30.48 15.76 37.53
N GLN A 185 -30.41 17.02 37.16
CA GLN A 185 -29.19 17.84 37.24
C GLN A 185 -29.16 18.65 38.53
N GLN A 186 -30.31 19.17 38.95
CA GLN A 186 -30.47 19.93 40.16
C GLN A 186 -31.87 19.76 40.73
N THR A 187 -31.99 19.78 42.07
CA THR A 187 -33.26 19.88 42.79
C THR A 187 -33.23 21.12 43.66
N ALA A 188 -34.29 21.91 43.63
CA ALA A 188 -34.51 23.04 44.52
C ALA A 188 -35.85 22.86 45.23
N ALA A 189 -35.95 23.36 46.44
CA ALA A 189 -37.20 23.38 47.19
C ALA A 189 -37.51 24.81 47.67
N VAL A 190 -38.75 25.23 47.51
CA VAL A 190 -39.24 26.49 48.02
C VAL A 190 -40.34 26.23 49.04
N ASN A 191 -40.24 26.87 50.20
CA ASN A 191 -41.15 26.65 51.34
C ASN A 191 -42.23 27.71 51.39
N PHE A 192 -43.39 27.36 52.01
CA PHE A 192 -44.56 28.19 52.11
C PHE A 192 -45.02 28.33 53.54
N LYS A 193 -45.61 29.49 53.84
CA LYS A 193 -46.34 29.73 55.13
C LYS A 193 -47.58 28.84 55.24
N SER A 194 -48.00 28.53 56.43
CA SER A 194 -49.20 27.75 56.68
C SER A 194 -50.43 28.36 55.99
N GLY A 195 -51.22 27.57 55.28
CA GLY A 195 -52.39 27.97 54.53
C GLY A 195 -52.14 28.89 53.33
N SER A 196 -50.89 29.23 53.03
CA SER A 196 -50.51 30.15 51.95
C SER A 196 -49.88 29.44 50.72
N ALA A 197 -50.13 30.07 49.57
CA ALA A 197 -49.43 29.74 48.32
C ALA A 197 -48.65 30.96 47.77
N VAL A 198 -48.37 31.96 48.64
CA VAL A 198 -47.62 33.16 48.27
C VAL A 198 -46.11 32.88 48.39
N LEU A 199 -45.32 33.16 47.28
CA LEU A 199 -43.89 33.05 47.27
C LEU A 199 -43.21 34.12 48.12
N SER A 200 -42.27 33.72 48.98
CA SER A 200 -41.43 34.66 49.70
C SER A 200 -40.32 35.22 48.83
N PRO A 201 -39.66 36.33 49.21
CA PRO A 201 -38.49 36.82 48.46
C PRO A 201 -37.39 35.76 48.31
N GLU A 202 -37.10 34.98 49.35
CA GLU A 202 -36.09 33.91 49.34
C GLU A 202 -36.49 32.79 48.37
N SER A 203 -37.79 32.43 48.33
CA SER A 203 -38.34 31.49 47.37
C SER A 203 -38.15 31.96 45.93
N LYS A 204 -38.34 33.25 45.66
CA LYS A 204 -38.13 33.84 44.34
C LYS A 204 -36.65 33.75 43.91
N THR A 205 -35.70 34.10 44.79
CA THR A 205 -34.27 33.97 44.52
C THR A 205 -33.89 32.53 44.18
N THR A 206 -34.45 31.54 44.88
CA THR A 206 -34.24 30.12 44.57
C THR A 206 -34.80 29.75 43.19
N LEU A 207 -35.96 30.31 42.81
CA LEU A 207 -36.57 30.10 41.50
C LEU A 207 -35.77 30.78 40.37
N ASP A 208 -35.21 31.97 40.64
CA ASP A 208 -34.34 32.71 39.70
C ASP A 208 -33.07 31.89 39.36
N ASP A 209 -32.45 31.29 40.39
CA ASP A 209 -31.25 30.44 40.18
C ASP A 209 -31.55 29.20 39.32
N ILE A 210 -32.64 28.48 39.67
CA ILE A 210 -32.98 27.27 38.91
C ILE A 210 -33.48 27.61 37.48
N ALA A 211 -34.16 28.72 37.29
CA ALA A 211 -34.57 29.19 35.96
C ALA A 211 -33.36 29.54 35.08
N SER A 212 -32.39 30.28 35.64
CA SER A 212 -31.16 30.62 34.94
C SER A 212 -30.40 29.35 34.48
N LYS A 213 -30.26 28.36 35.35
CA LYS A 213 -29.62 27.10 35.03
C LYS A 213 -30.40 26.30 33.98
N ALA A 214 -31.72 26.27 34.08
CA ALA A 214 -32.58 25.62 33.10
C ALA A 214 -32.44 26.23 31.71
N LEU A 215 -32.42 27.55 31.58
CA LEU A 215 -32.28 28.25 30.31
C LEU A 215 -30.93 27.97 29.63
N ASN A 216 -29.89 27.70 30.41
CA ASN A 216 -28.56 27.34 29.89
C ASN A 216 -28.43 25.87 29.57
N ALA A 217 -29.35 24.99 29.98
CA ALA A 217 -29.29 23.56 29.75
C ALA A 217 -29.99 23.16 28.46
N LYS A 218 -29.34 22.30 27.66
CA LYS A 218 -29.95 21.77 26.43
C LYS A 218 -31.00 20.70 26.76
N GLY A 219 -32.16 20.80 26.15
CA GLY A 219 -33.19 19.75 26.25
C GLY A 219 -33.74 19.58 27.69
N TYR A 220 -33.78 20.63 28.47
CA TYR A 220 -34.27 20.58 29.85
C TYR A 220 -35.78 20.45 29.92
N VAL A 221 -36.25 19.91 31.06
CA VAL A 221 -37.60 20.02 31.58
C VAL A 221 -37.55 20.30 33.09
N LEU A 222 -38.58 20.94 33.60
CA LEU A 222 -38.75 21.19 35.03
C LEU A 222 -39.90 20.36 35.55
N GLU A 223 -39.60 19.43 36.46
CA GLU A 223 -40.62 18.71 37.22
C GLU A 223 -41.01 19.54 38.45
N VAL A 224 -42.27 19.84 38.61
CA VAL A 224 -42.77 20.70 39.72
C VAL A 224 -43.76 19.92 40.54
N SER A 225 -43.41 19.65 41.83
CA SER A 225 -44.20 18.84 42.76
C SER A 225 -44.52 19.63 44.01
N GLY A 226 -45.81 19.87 44.30
CA GLY A 226 -46.27 20.58 45.48
C GLY A 226 -46.63 19.65 46.64
N TYR A 227 -46.28 20.08 47.86
CA TYR A 227 -46.55 19.32 49.09
C TYR A 227 -47.15 20.22 50.18
N ALA A 228 -47.83 19.58 51.10
CA ALA A 228 -48.45 20.23 52.31
C ALA A 228 -47.97 19.49 53.58
N ASP A 229 -48.21 20.12 54.73
CA ASP A 229 -48.10 19.44 56.03
C ASP A 229 -49.36 18.59 56.29
N SER A 230 -49.38 17.79 57.37
CA SER A 230 -50.48 16.90 57.72
C SER A 230 -51.67 17.62 58.43
N ARG A 231 -51.68 18.96 58.48
CA ARG A 231 -52.77 19.70 59.06
C ARG A 231 -53.89 19.97 58.06
N GLY A 232 -55.15 19.64 58.46
CA GLY A 232 -56.31 19.83 57.61
C GLY A 232 -56.78 18.53 56.95
N SER A 233 -57.75 18.62 56.06
CA SER A 233 -58.24 17.47 55.34
C SER A 233 -57.37 17.17 54.14
N ILE A 234 -57.32 15.91 53.74
CA ILE A 234 -56.53 15.42 52.53
C ILE A 234 -56.89 16.25 51.28
N ASN A 235 -58.20 16.57 51.10
CA ASN A 235 -58.66 17.33 49.93
C ASN A 235 -58.14 18.78 49.95
N LEU A 236 -58.19 19.45 51.16
CA LEU A 236 -57.64 20.78 51.32
C LEU A 236 -56.10 20.79 51.07
N ASN A 237 -55.40 19.82 51.62
CA ASN A 237 -53.94 19.70 51.43
C ASN A 237 -53.58 19.48 49.99
N ARG A 238 -54.33 18.63 49.27
CA ARG A 238 -54.12 18.39 47.80
C ARG A 238 -54.40 19.69 47.02
N ALA A 239 -55.50 20.40 47.29
CA ALA A 239 -55.80 21.67 46.62
C ALA A 239 -54.77 22.75 46.95
N LEU A 240 -54.26 22.82 48.20
CA LEU A 240 -53.31 23.83 48.64
C LEU A 240 -51.88 23.52 47.97
N SER A 241 -51.49 22.28 47.97
CA SER A 241 -50.24 21.88 47.34
C SER A 241 -50.28 22.17 45.85
N GLN A 242 -51.40 21.92 45.14
CA GLN A 242 -51.59 22.30 43.75
C GLN A 242 -51.46 23.83 43.55
N ARG A 243 -52.18 24.66 44.37
CA ARG A 243 -52.03 26.11 44.26
C ARG A 243 -50.60 26.61 44.47
N ARG A 244 -49.82 25.95 45.33
CA ARG A 244 -48.39 26.26 45.53
C ARG A 244 -47.59 25.95 44.29
N ALA A 245 -47.80 24.75 43.67
CA ALA A 245 -47.15 24.37 42.39
C ALA A 245 -47.52 25.36 41.28
N ASP A 246 -48.79 25.72 41.16
CA ASP A 246 -49.25 26.72 40.19
C ASP A 246 -48.61 28.10 40.39
N ALA A 247 -48.39 28.54 41.63
CA ALA A 247 -47.73 29.82 41.96
C ALA A 247 -46.24 29.78 41.50
N VAL A 248 -45.53 28.64 41.69
CA VAL A 248 -44.17 28.46 41.22
C VAL A 248 -44.14 28.48 39.69
N ILE A 249 -45.02 27.71 39.04
CA ILE A 249 -45.11 27.67 37.57
C ILE A 249 -45.38 29.04 36.99
N ARG A 250 -46.35 29.75 37.54
CA ARG A 250 -46.66 31.10 37.08
C ARG A 250 -45.45 32.02 37.22
N TYR A 251 -44.71 31.96 38.31
CA TYR A 251 -43.52 32.77 38.52
C TYR A 251 -42.44 32.45 37.48
N LEU A 252 -42.17 31.16 37.21
CA LEU A 252 -41.18 30.74 36.22
C LEU A 252 -41.56 31.16 34.79
N VAL A 253 -42.85 31.07 34.46
CA VAL A 253 -43.33 31.43 33.11
C VAL A 253 -43.34 32.96 32.94
N GLU A 254 -43.88 33.72 33.90
CA GLU A 254 -44.05 35.16 33.75
C GLU A 254 -42.76 35.96 33.93
N ASN A 255 -41.83 35.52 34.79
CA ASN A 255 -40.62 36.28 35.09
C ASN A 255 -39.37 35.75 34.36
N HIS A 256 -39.36 34.51 33.97
CA HIS A 256 -38.20 33.88 33.30
C HIS A 256 -38.50 33.36 31.89
N ASN A 257 -39.71 33.57 31.39
CA ASN A 257 -40.13 33.10 30.08
C ASN A 257 -39.92 31.57 29.87
N ILE A 258 -40.00 30.77 30.94
CA ILE A 258 -39.93 29.32 30.84
C ILE A 258 -41.18 28.83 30.09
N PRO A 259 -41.04 28.17 28.92
CA PRO A 259 -42.20 27.70 28.19
C PRO A 259 -42.94 26.60 28.92
N LEU A 260 -44.29 26.67 28.96
CA LEU A 260 -45.14 25.68 29.65
C LEU A 260 -44.84 24.23 29.18
N ARG A 261 -44.50 24.04 27.91
CA ARG A 261 -44.10 22.70 27.37
C ARG A 261 -42.83 22.13 28.03
N ARG A 262 -42.08 22.95 28.77
CA ARG A 262 -40.91 22.54 29.53
C ARG A 262 -41.21 22.21 30.99
N ILE A 263 -42.45 22.37 31.40
CA ILE A 263 -42.87 22.04 32.76
C ILE A 263 -43.65 20.74 32.70
N VAL A 264 -43.15 19.73 33.38
CA VAL A 264 -43.74 18.38 33.39
C VAL A 264 -44.23 18.04 34.79
N THR A 265 -45.23 17.17 34.85
CA THR A 265 -45.82 16.65 36.11
C THR A 265 -46.16 17.72 37.18
N PRO A 266 -46.87 18.84 36.83
CA PRO A 266 -47.28 19.82 37.82
C PRO A 266 -48.39 19.23 38.67
N TYR A 267 -48.04 18.67 39.84
CA TYR A 267 -49.01 17.96 40.67
C TYR A 267 -48.90 18.31 42.13
N GLY A 268 -50.07 18.48 42.79
CA GLY A 268 -50.21 18.69 44.21
C GLY A 268 -50.42 17.37 44.97
N TYR A 269 -49.39 16.88 45.58
CA TYR A 269 -49.36 15.61 46.32
C TYR A 269 -50.04 15.70 47.70
N GLY A 270 -50.42 16.87 48.14
CA GLY A 270 -51.00 17.06 49.51
C GLY A 270 -49.97 16.75 50.58
N GLU A 271 -50.32 15.96 51.54
CA GLU A 271 -49.44 15.54 52.67
C GLU A 271 -48.57 14.29 52.39
N MET A 272 -48.60 13.80 51.16
CA MET A 272 -47.80 12.66 50.77
C MET A 272 -46.30 13.01 50.77
N ASN A 273 -45.44 11.99 50.93
CA ASN A 273 -44.00 12.12 50.92
C ASN A 273 -43.44 13.22 51.84
N PRO A 274 -43.67 13.17 53.14
CA PRO A 274 -43.13 14.13 54.10
C PRO A 274 -41.58 13.96 54.13
N VAL A 275 -40.86 15.08 54.19
CA VAL A 275 -39.39 15.13 54.31
C VAL A 275 -38.93 15.35 55.74
N ALA A 276 -39.88 15.66 56.65
CA ALA A 276 -39.66 15.81 58.07
C ALA A 276 -40.92 15.43 58.89
N GLU A 277 -40.75 15.26 60.18
CA GLU A 277 -41.85 14.89 61.07
C GLU A 277 -42.90 15.96 61.14
N ASN A 278 -44.18 15.57 61.05
CA ASN A 278 -45.31 16.52 61.08
C ASN A 278 -45.71 16.95 62.48
N GLU A 279 -45.20 16.30 63.50
CA GLU A 279 -45.44 16.54 64.92
C GLU A 279 -44.83 17.89 65.35
N THR A 280 -43.63 18.21 64.79
CA THR A 280 -42.92 19.44 65.11
C THR A 280 -43.39 20.63 64.25
N ARG A 281 -43.21 21.84 64.70
CA ARG A 281 -43.53 23.08 63.94
C ARG A 281 -42.56 23.25 62.79
N GLU A 282 -41.31 22.91 63.02
CA GLU A 282 -40.18 23.00 62.12
C GLU A 282 -40.33 21.95 61.00
N GLY A 283 -40.63 20.69 61.30
CA GLY A 283 -40.87 19.65 60.30
C GLY A 283 -42.08 19.95 59.41
N ARG A 284 -43.18 20.44 59.98
CA ARG A 284 -44.33 20.94 59.15
C ARG A 284 -43.94 22.07 58.22
N ALA A 285 -43.02 22.97 58.64
CA ALA A 285 -42.56 24.05 57.79
C ALA A 285 -41.72 23.49 56.60
N GLN A 286 -40.93 22.43 56.80
CA GLN A 286 -40.21 21.74 55.74
C GLN A 286 -41.14 20.96 54.78
N ASN A 287 -42.20 20.37 55.30
CA ASN A 287 -43.17 19.64 54.47
C ASN A 287 -44.03 20.59 53.59
N ARG A 288 -44.26 21.87 54.01
CA ARG A 288 -44.92 22.86 53.17
C ARG A 288 -44.03 23.42 52.09
N ARG A 289 -43.74 22.60 51.06
CA ARG A 289 -42.81 22.95 50.02
C ARG A 289 -43.33 22.68 48.62
N VAL A 290 -42.66 23.25 47.64
CA VAL A 290 -42.69 22.82 46.25
C VAL A 290 -41.27 22.43 45.86
N GLU A 291 -41.12 21.24 45.38
CA GLU A 291 -39.86 20.75 44.79
C GLU A 291 -39.85 21.03 43.31
N ILE A 292 -38.73 21.55 42.80
CA ILE A 292 -38.49 21.82 41.40
C ILE A 292 -37.24 21.02 41.04
N LYS A 293 -37.37 20.03 40.13
CA LYS A 293 -36.24 19.28 39.63
C LYS A 293 -35.93 19.74 38.21
N LEU A 294 -34.73 20.21 37.99
CA LEU A 294 -34.19 20.45 36.67
C LEU A 294 -33.68 19.10 36.10
N LEU A 295 -34.39 18.62 35.11
CA LEU A 295 -34.05 17.39 34.42
C LEU A 295 -33.48 17.73 33.05
N VAL A 296 -32.40 17.04 32.64
CA VAL A 296 -31.78 17.20 31.31
C VAL A 296 -31.90 15.93 30.51
N ASN A 297 -32.16 16.10 29.25
CA ASN A 297 -32.29 15.00 28.31
C ASN A 297 -30.91 14.32 28.06
N LYS A 298 -30.80 13.02 28.32
CA LYS A 298 -29.55 12.30 28.21
C LYS A 298 -29.07 12.21 26.75
N GLY A 299 -29.96 12.00 25.79
CA GLY A 299 -29.64 11.93 24.38
C GLY A 299 -29.06 13.23 23.80
N LEU A 300 -29.53 14.41 24.33
CA LEU A 300 -29.03 15.71 23.89
C LEU A 300 -27.76 16.15 24.61
N THR A 301 -27.47 15.61 25.78
CA THR A 301 -26.28 15.94 26.58
C THR A 301 -25.10 14.98 26.30
N SER A 302 -25.35 13.79 25.76
CA SER A 302 -24.31 12.87 25.31
C SER A 302 -23.48 13.50 24.17
N PRO A 303 -22.16 13.35 24.19
CA PRO A 303 -21.30 13.87 23.13
C PRO A 303 -21.70 13.31 21.76
N ALA A 304 -21.65 14.16 20.75
CA ALA A 304 -21.90 13.71 19.37
C ALA A 304 -20.83 12.70 18.96
N PRO A 305 -21.19 11.63 18.23
CA PRO A 305 -20.19 10.73 17.69
C PRO A 305 -19.25 11.52 16.78
N THR A 306 -17.97 11.54 17.12
CA THR A 306 -16.93 12.08 16.24
C THR A 306 -16.58 11.02 15.21
N MET A 307 -16.97 11.24 13.96
CA MET A 307 -16.33 10.52 12.87
C MET A 307 -14.88 11.00 12.82
N ASN A 308 -13.95 10.19 13.29
CA ASN A 308 -12.54 10.38 12.95
C ASN A 308 -12.36 9.79 11.55
N PRO A 309 -12.26 10.60 10.48
CA PRO A 309 -11.80 10.10 9.21
C PRO A 309 -10.38 9.64 9.49
N GLY A 310 -10.18 8.31 9.43
CA GLY A 310 -8.88 7.71 9.69
C GLY A 310 -7.82 8.55 9.00
N THR A 311 -6.85 9.01 9.78
CA THR A 311 -5.63 9.64 9.25
C THR A 311 -5.12 8.74 8.15
N SER A 312 -5.28 9.19 6.92
CA SER A 312 -4.58 8.62 5.78
C SER A 312 -3.10 8.73 6.14
N GLY A 313 -2.55 7.63 6.64
CA GLY A 313 -1.13 7.50 6.84
C GLY A 313 -0.46 7.74 5.49
N SER A 314 0.14 8.90 5.33
CA SER A 314 1.17 9.13 4.34
C SER A 314 2.30 8.16 4.67
N GLY A 315 2.26 6.97 4.09
CA GLY A 315 3.39 6.07 4.04
C GLY A 315 4.37 6.63 3.00
N ASN A 316 5.51 7.00 3.50
CA ASN A 316 6.71 7.26 2.73
C ASN A 316 7.20 5.96 2.09
#